data_1e02c92b65c2b9747cd0293913597d50
#
_entry.id   1e02c92b65c2b9747cd0293913597d50
#
_cell.length_a   1.000
_cell.length_b   1.000
_cell.length_c   1.000
_cell.angle_alpha   90.00
_cell.angle_beta   90.00
_cell.angle_gamma   90.00
#
_symmetry.space_group_name_H-M   'P 1'
#
loop_
_entity.id
_entity.type
_entity.pdbx_description
1 polymer ?
#
loop_
_entity_poly.entity_id
_entity_poly.type
_entity_poly.pdbx_seq_one_letter_code
_entity_poly.pdbx_strand_id
1 'polypeptide(L)'
;MSVNKNKSKTAPHKAVLLLTIIDMIEDGEISSPYIQITDSLIENFRRVWNTYVPSHSGYEPRIAYPFFHLSSSPFWELVKAPSYQGQTEYSTIKALERDYSGAIIDVGLFRMIKDPISRKEIRTLLKSIYLDETGTSSSLIGITTIIALICAVA
;
A
#
# COMPACT_ATOMS: atom_id res chain seq x y z
N MET A 1 -30.69 -9.74 -1.39
CA MET A 1 -29.38 -10.31 -1.16
C MET A 1 -28.30 -9.25 -1.25
N SER A 2 -27.93 -8.77 -0.14
CA SER A 2 -26.92 -7.72 -0.04
C SER A 2 -25.49 -8.26 -0.09
N VAL A 3 -25.33 -9.57 -0.11
CA VAL A 3 -24.05 -10.23 0.04
C VAL A 3 -23.08 -9.89 -1.09
N ASN A 4 -23.60 -9.66 -2.27
CA ASN A 4 -22.75 -9.39 -3.43
C ASN A 4 -22.24 -7.96 -3.52
N LYS A 5 -22.82 -7.06 -2.77
CA LYS A 5 -22.39 -5.66 -2.78
C LYS A 5 -21.04 -5.44 -2.11
N ASN A 6 -20.73 -6.30 -1.15
CA ASN A 6 -19.47 -6.16 -0.42
C ASN A 6 -18.29 -6.76 -1.16
N LYS A 7 -18.54 -7.63 -2.11
CA LYS A 7 -17.48 -8.26 -2.88
C LYS A 7 -16.85 -7.35 -3.92
N SER A 8 -17.58 -6.34 -4.35
CA SER A 8 -17.05 -5.39 -5.33
C SER A 8 -16.24 -4.27 -4.70
N LYS A 9 -16.30 -4.12 -3.38
CA LYS A 9 -15.50 -3.10 -2.70
C LYS A 9 -14.15 -3.68 -2.33
N THR A 10 -13.13 -3.17 -2.96
CA THR A 10 -11.76 -3.50 -2.62
C THR A 10 -11.42 -2.85 -1.29
N ALA A 11 -10.85 -3.64 -0.38
CA ALA A 11 -10.39 -3.12 0.89
C ALA A 11 -9.35 -2.02 0.65
N PRO A 12 -9.42 -0.91 1.38
CA PRO A 12 -8.57 0.25 1.12
C PRO A 12 -7.14 0.11 1.64
N HIS A 13 -6.81 -0.97 2.33
CA HIS A 13 -5.56 -1.11 3.05
C HIS A 13 -4.31 -0.92 2.18
N LYS A 14 -4.26 -1.59 1.03
CA LYS A 14 -3.10 -1.50 0.14
C LYS A 14 -2.94 -0.10 -0.44
N ALA A 15 -4.05 0.52 -0.84
CA ALA A 15 -4.02 1.87 -1.38
C ALA A 15 -3.56 2.88 -0.32
N VAL A 16 -4.06 2.74 0.90
CA VAL A 16 -3.66 3.63 1.99
C VAL A 16 -2.18 3.48 2.30
N LEU A 17 -1.66 2.25 2.32
CA LEU A 17 -0.23 2.05 2.54
C LEU A 17 0.60 2.69 1.43
N LEU A 18 0.21 2.50 0.18
CA LEU A 18 0.94 3.11 -0.95
C LEU A 18 0.86 4.64 -0.91
N LEU A 19 -0.29 5.21 -0.58
CA LEU A 19 -0.42 6.65 -0.41
C LEU A 19 0.47 7.17 0.72
N THR A 20 0.57 6.41 1.81
CA THR A 20 1.44 6.75 2.92
C THR A 20 2.91 6.79 2.49
N ILE A 21 3.33 5.77 1.75
CA ILE A 21 4.70 5.70 1.24
C ILE A 21 4.99 6.85 0.28
N ILE A 22 4.04 7.17 -0.59
CA ILE A 22 4.17 8.29 -1.52
C ILE A 22 4.39 9.60 -0.77
N ASP A 23 3.58 9.85 0.26
CA ASP A 23 3.73 11.04 1.09
C ASP A 23 5.10 11.10 1.77
N MET A 24 5.56 9.97 2.30
CA MET A 24 6.83 9.91 3.00
C MET A 24 8.04 10.05 2.05
N ILE A 25 7.91 9.58 0.83
CA ILE A 25 8.94 9.80 -0.19
C ILE A 25 8.97 11.29 -0.57
N GLU A 26 7.80 11.88 -0.74
CA GLU A 26 7.70 13.31 -1.05
C GLU A 26 8.33 14.17 0.04
N ASP A 27 8.08 13.81 1.30
CA ASP A 27 8.62 14.56 2.44
C ASP A 27 10.10 14.25 2.72
N GLY A 28 10.68 13.29 2.03
CA GLY A 28 12.07 12.92 2.23
C GLY A 28 12.32 11.98 3.39
N GLU A 29 11.29 11.52 4.08
CA GLU A 29 11.44 10.55 5.17
C GLU A 29 11.85 9.17 4.65
N ILE A 30 11.37 8.81 3.47
CA ILE A 30 11.80 7.60 2.77
C ILE A 30 12.67 8.04 1.60
N SER A 31 13.95 7.72 1.67
CA SER A 31 14.94 8.19 0.69
C SER A 31 15.53 7.07 -0.15
N SER A 32 15.11 5.84 0.07
CA SER A 32 15.57 4.68 -0.70
C SER A 32 14.41 3.72 -0.95
N PRO A 33 14.56 2.79 -1.90
CA PRO A 33 13.51 1.80 -2.16
C PRO A 33 13.25 0.85 -1.00
N TYR A 34 14.09 0.82 0.00
CA TYR A 34 13.92 -0.03 1.16
C TYR A 34 12.99 0.63 2.17
N ILE A 35 11.83 0.02 2.40
CA ILE A 35 10.78 0.52 3.28
C ILE A 35 10.85 -0.23 4.60
N GLN A 36 11.29 0.45 5.64
CA GLN A 36 11.36 -0.12 6.99
C GLN A 36 10.04 0.08 7.73
N ILE A 37 9.76 -0.84 8.63
CA ILE A 37 8.60 -0.74 9.51
C ILE A 37 9.01 0.13 10.70
N THR A 38 8.71 1.41 10.62
CA THR A 38 9.07 2.39 11.65
C THR A 38 7.82 2.93 12.33
N ASP A 39 8.00 3.52 13.49
CA ASP A 39 6.89 4.21 14.16
C ASP A 39 6.32 5.32 13.28
N SER A 40 7.19 6.03 12.58
CA SER A 40 6.76 7.08 11.66
C SER A 40 5.89 6.52 10.53
N LEU A 41 6.25 5.37 9.96
CA LEU A 41 5.42 4.72 8.95
C LEU A 41 4.05 4.37 9.50
N ILE A 42 4.02 3.81 10.69
CA ILE A 42 2.76 3.40 11.34
C ILE A 42 1.87 4.60 11.63
N GLU A 43 2.45 5.68 12.14
CA GLU A 43 1.69 6.89 12.44
C GLU A 43 1.17 7.57 11.18
N ASN A 44 2.01 7.66 10.14
CA ASN A 44 1.58 8.22 8.87
C ASN A 44 0.50 7.38 8.22
N PHE A 45 0.60 6.06 8.31
CA PHE A 45 -0.44 5.17 7.80
C PHE A 45 -1.78 5.45 8.48
N ARG A 46 -1.77 5.61 9.81
CA ARG A 46 -3.00 5.90 10.55
C ARG A 46 -3.58 7.25 10.16
N ARG A 47 -2.74 8.23 9.97
CA ARG A 47 -3.17 9.58 9.55
C ARG A 47 -3.81 9.54 8.17
N VAL A 48 -3.18 8.88 7.21
CA VAL A 48 -3.72 8.76 5.86
C VAL A 48 -5.01 7.95 5.88
N TRP A 49 -5.04 6.88 6.66
CA TRP A 49 -6.25 6.08 6.85
C TRP A 49 -7.41 6.94 7.32
N ASN A 50 -7.20 7.72 8.37
CA ASN A 50 -8.26 8.57 8.92
C ASN A 50 -8.72 9.65 7.94
N THR A 51 -7.85 10.06 7.03
CA THR A 51 -8.21 11.04 6.02
C THR A 51 -9.15 10.47 4.97
N TYR A 52 -8.92 9.24 4.53
CA TYR A 52 -9.63 8.69 3.38
C TYR A 52 -10.64 7.60 3.68
N VAL A 53 -10.49 6.87 4.77
CA VAL A 53 -11.36 5.75 5.09
C VAL A 53 -12.42 6.19 6.10
N PRO A 54 -13.71 6.12 5.73
CA PRO A 54 -14.77 6.50 6.67
C PRO A 54 -14.78 5.60 7.90
N SER A 55 -15.04 6.19 9.06
CA SER A 55 -15.08 5.46 10.32
C SER A 55 -16.15 4.37 10.36
N HIS A 56 -17.21 4.54 9.55
CA HIS A 56 -18.30 3.58 9.49
C HIS A 56 -18.07 2.48 8.44
N SER A 57 -16.90 2.44 7.84
CA SER A 57 -16.62 1.48 6.76
C SER A 57 -16.55 0.03 7.24
N GLY A 58 -16.28 -0.17 8.52
CA GLY A 58 -16.09 -1.51 9.08
C GLY A 58 -14.66 -2.03 8.96
N TYR A 59 -13.78 -1.29 8.29
CA TYR A 59 -12.38 -1.65 8.18
C TYR A 59 -11.56 -1.06 9.32
N GLU A 60 -10.47 -1.74 9.69
CA GLU A 60 -9.55 -1.26 10.72
C GLU A 60 -8.18 -0.94 10.11
N PRO A 61 -7.49 0.08 10.62
CA PRO A 61 -6.20 0.51 10.07
C PRO A 61 -5.05 -0.40 10.52
N ARG A 62 -5.03 -1.61 10.02
CA ARG A 62 -3.99 -2.59 10.34
C ARG A 62 -2.93 -2.60 9.25
N ILE A 63 -1.81 -1.98 9.51
CA ILE A 63 -0.74 -1.87 8.53
C ILE A 63 -0.09 -3.23 8.21
N ALA A 64 -0.07 -4.15 9.17
CA ALA A 64 0.54 -5.46 8.96
C ALA A 64 -0.10 -6.21 7.80
N TYR A 65 -1.39 -6.06 7.61
CA TYR A 65 -2.11 -6.72 6.53
C TYR A 65 -1.61 -6.26 5.14
N PRO A 66 -1.70 -4.98 4.76
CA PRO A 66 -1.25 -4.57 3.44
C PRO A 66 0.26 -4.68 3.28
N PHE A 67 1.03 -4.48 4.34
CA PHE A 67 2.48 -4.59 4.24
C PHE A 67 2.89 -5.99 3.78
N PHE A 68 2.26 -7.02 4.31
CA PHE A 68 2.51 -8.38 3.90
C PHE A 68 1.91 -8.69 2.53
N HIS A 69 0.63 -8.35 2.33
CA HIS A 69 -0.12 -8.78 1.14
C HIS A 69 0.28 -8.07 -0.15
N LEU A 70 0.94 -6.91 -0.07
CA LEU A 70 1.50 -6.28 -1.25
C LEU A 70 2.55 -7.16 -1.93
N SER A 71 3.11 -8.15 -1.22
CA SER A 71 4.08 -9.06 -1.80
C SER A 71 3.52 -9.94 -2.93
N SER A 72 2.19 -9.98 -3.07
CA SER A 72 1.59 -10.62 -4.24
C SER A 72 1.78 -9.83 -5.52
N SER A 73 2.23 -8.58 -5.41
CA SER A 73 2.51 -7.71 -6.55
C SER A 73 4.00 -7.73 -6.86
N PRO A 74 4.39 -7.64 -8.13
CA PRO A 74 5.81 -7.73 -8.50
C PRO A 74 6.66 -6.55 -8.04
N PHE A 75 6.03 -5.44 -7.65
CA PHE A 75 6.77 -4.24 -7.24
C PHE A 75 7.10 -4.20 -5.74
N TRP A 76 6.71 -5.21 -4.96
CA TRP A 76 6.88 -5.21 -3.50
C TRP A 76 7.49 -6.53 -3.06
N GLU A 77 8.72 -6.48 -2.56
CA GLU A 77 9.44 -7.66 -2.13
C GLU A 77 9.75 -7.59 -0.64
N LEU A 78 9.24 -8.56 0.12
CA LEU A 78 9.49 -8.62 1.55
C LEU A 78 10.93 -9.09 1.82
N VAL A 79 11.57 -8.45 2.80
CA VAL A 79 12.92 -8.79 3.22
C VAL A 79 12.84 -9.55 4.55
N LYS A 80 13.21 -10.82 4.53
CA LYS A 80 13.13 -11.66 5.72
C LYS A 80 14.11 -11.19 6.79
N ALA A 81 13.64 -11.16 8.02
CA ALA A 81 14.46 -10.89 9.19
C ALA A 81 15.17 -12.17 9.64
N PRO A 82 16.29 -12.05 10.40
CA PRO A 82 16.95 -13.24 10.96
C PRO A 82 16.05 -14.11 11.82
N SER A 83 15.03 -13.50 12.44
CA SER A 83 14.07 -14.20 13.30
C SER A 83 12.86 -14.75 12.53
N TYR A 84 12.93 -14.84 11.22
CA TYR A 84 11.85 -15.31 10.39
C TYR A 84 11.39 -16.72 10.78
N GLN A 85 10.08 -16.87 10.97
CA GLN A 85 9.45 -18.17 11.25
C GLN A 85 8.43 -18.53 10.17
N GLY A 86 7.77 -17.53 9.61
CA GLY A 86 6.76 -17.70 8.58
C GLY A 86 5.36 -17.89 9.12
N GLN A 87 4.42 -17.20 8.49
CA GLN A 87 2.99 -17.36 8.73
C GLN A 87 2.27 -17.10 7.41
N THR A 88 1.01 -17.52 7.34
CA THR A 88 0.17 -17.25 6.18
C THR A 88 -0.53 -15.90 6.28
N GLU A 89 -0.70 -15.40 7.49
CA GLU A 89 -1.37 -14.13 7.76
C GLU A 89 -0.63 -13.35 8.83
N TYR A 90 -0.64 -12.03 8.70
CA TYR A 90 -0.03 -11.13 9.68
C TYR A 90 -1.05 -10.09 10.10
N SER A 91 -1.49 -10.18 11.34
CA SER A 91 -2.47 -9.25 11.89
C SER A 91 -1.87 -8.25 12.86
N THR A 92 -0.64 -8.48 13.31
CA THR A 92 0.04 -7.59 14.27
C THR A 92 1.38 -7.14 13.72
N ILE A 93 1.78 -5.95 14.12
CA ILE A 93 3.10 -5.41 13.77
C ILE A 93 4.21 -6.29 14.35
N LYS A 94 3.99 -6.79 15.57
CA LYS A 94 4.97 -7.61 16.25
C LYS A 94 5.30 -8.89 15.49
N ALA A 95 4.27 -9.58 14.97
CA ALA A 95 4.46 -10.78 14.16
C ALA A 95 5.15 -10.44 12.84
N LEU A 96 4.77 -9.32 12.23
CA LEU A 96 5.36 -8.87 10.99
C LEU A 96 6.86 -8.57 11.18
N GLU A 97 7.21 -7.83 12.23
CA GLU A 97 8.60 -7.46 12.51
C GLU A 97 9.48 -8.66 12.88
N ARG A 98 8.88 -9.68 13.49
CA ARG A 98 9.61 -10.91 13.76
C ARG A 98 10.11 -11.54 12.45
N ASP A 99 9.29 -11.51 11.42
CA ASP A 99 9.55 -12.24 10.19
C ASP A 99 10.17 -11.38 9.08
N TYR A 100 9.92 -10.07 9.09
CA TYR A 100 10.40 -9.19 8.02
C TYR A 100 11.00 -7.91 8.59
N SER A 101 12.17 -7.54 8.06
CA SER A 101 12.80 -6.27 8.42
C SER A 101 12.20 -5.10 7.66
N GLY A 102 11.58 -5.37 6.53
CA GLY A 102 10.99 -4.36 5.68
C GLY A 102 10.61 -4.93 4.33
N ALA A 103 10.44 -4.04 3.37
CA ALA A 103 10.15 -4.42 2.00
C ALA A 103 10.96 -3.55 1.04
N ILE A 104 11.21 -4.07 -0.15
CA ILE A 104 11.85 -3.31 -1.22
C ILE A 104 10.81 -3.03 -2.29
N ILE A 105 10.63 -1.76 -2.58
CA ILE A 105 9.77 -1.34 -3.67
C ILE A 105 10.58 -1.31 -4.96
N ASP A 106 9.95 -1.64 -6.09
CA ASP A 106 10.63 -1.61 -7.38
C ASP A 106 11.33 -0.27 -7.62
N VAL A 107 12.57 -0.33 -8.07
CA VAL A 107 13.40 0.88 -8.25
C VAL A 107 12.78 1.83 -9.27
N GLY A 108 12.21 1.29 -10.35
CA GLY A 108 11.54 2.11 -11.36
C GLY A 108 10.34 2.84 -10.78
N LEU A 109 9.54 2.12 -10.01
CA LEU A 109 8.39 2.73 -9.32
C LEU A 109 8.84 3.77 -8.32
N PHE A 110 9.89 3.49 -7.55
CA PHE A 110 10.43 4.44 -6.58
C PHE A 110 10.85 5.75 -7.27
N ARG A 111 11.53 5.64 -8.40
CA ARG A 111 11.96 6.82 -9.18
C ARG A 111 10.77 7.62 -9.68
N MET A 112 9.72 6.94 -10.13
CA MET A 112 8.49 7.61 -10.57
C MET A 112 7.82 8.35 -9.42
N ILE A 113 7.80 7.76 -8.23
CA ILE A 113 7.24 8.43 -7.06
C ILE A 113 8.07 9.66 -6.66
N LYS A 114 9.38 9.63 -6.89
CA LYS A 114 10.22 10.80 -6.63
C LYS A 114 9.99 11.93 -7.61
N ASP A 115 9.52 11.63 -8.81
CA ASP A 115 9.22 12.66 -9.79
C ASP A 115 7.86 13.30 -9.48
N PRO A 116 7.81 14.65 -9.32
CA PRO A 116 6.55 15.31 -8.91
C PRO A 116 5.38 15.08 -9.86
N ILE A 117 5.63 15.01 -11.15
CA ILE A 117 4.56 14.84 -12.14
C ILE A 117 4.01 13.42 -12.09
N SER A 118 4.91 12.43 -12.16
CA SER A 118 4.52 11.01 -12.08
C SER A 118 3.87 10.71 -10.73
N ARG A 119 4.40 11.25 -9.65
CA ARG A 119 3.85 11.07 -8.31
C ARG A 119 2.40 11.56 -8.23
N LYS A 120 2.12 12.73 -8.80
CA LYS A 120 0.77 13.26 -8.81
C LYS A 120 -0.19 12.34 -9.56
N GLU A 121 0.23 11.81 -10.68
CA GLU A 121 -0.58 10.87 -11.47
C GLU A 121 -0.86 9.59 -10.71
N ILE A 122 0.18 9.02 -10.10
CA ILE A 122 0.04 7.79 -9.31
C ILE A 122 -0.92 8.02 -8.14
N ARG A 123 -0.75 9.13 -7.43
CA ARG A 123 -1.62 9.46 -6.30
C ARG A 123 -3.08 9.61 -6.75
N THR A 124 -3.31 10.30 -7.85
CA THR A 124 -4.65 10.49 -8.40
C THR A 124 -5.29 9.15 -8.77
N LEU A 125 -4.53 8.27 -9.41
CA LEU A 125 -5.02 6.94 -9.80
C LEU A 125 -5.38 6.10 -8.58
N LEU A 126 -4.53 6.08 -7.56
CA LEU A 126 -4.81 5.32 -6.35
C LEU A 126 -6.09 5.80 -5.67
N LYS A 127 -6.27 7.10 -5.59
CA LYS A 127 -7.48 7.67 -5.00
C LYS A 127 -8.73 7.33 -5.80
N SER A 128 -8.66 7.40 -7.12
CA SER A 128 -9.82 7.14 -7.96
C SER A 128 -10.24 5.67 -7.93
N ILE A 129 -9.29 4.76 -7.82
CA ILE A 129 -9.58 3.33 -7.84
C ILE A 129 -10.14 2.85 -6.51
N TYR A 130 -9.59 3.33 -5.40
CA TYR A 130 -9.86 2.74 -4.09
C TYR A 130 -10.70 3.61 -3.17
N LEU A 131 -10.66 4.92 -3.37
CA LEU A 131 -11.21 5.85 -2.39
C LEU A 131 -12.32 6.71 -2.95
N ASP A 132 -12.59 6.59 -4.24
CA ASP A 132 -13.67 7.31 -4.88
C ASP A 132 -14.96 6.50 -4.76
N GLU A 133 -15.97 7.09 -4.14
CA GLU A 133 -17.25 6.43 -3.93
C GLU A 133 -18.04 6.22 -5.22
N THR A 134 -17.69 6.92 -6.26
CA THR A 134 -18.37 6.75 -7.55
C THR A 134 -18.00 5.43 -8.22
N GLY A 135 -17.12 4.69 -7.61
CA GLY A 135 -16.80 3.30 -7.87
C GLY A 135 -17.12 2.76 -9.24
N THR A 136 -16.36 3.15 -10.21
CA THR A 136 -16.47 2.49 -11.48
C THR A 136 -15.84 1.11 -11.37
N SER A 137 -16.41 0.19 -12.10
CA SER A 137 -16.02 -1.21 -12.10
C SER A 137 -14.57 -1.48 -12.51
N SER A 138 -13.86 -0.46 -12.92
CA SER A 138 -12.46 -0.59 -13.32
C SER A 138 -11.52 -0.85 -12.13
N SER A 139 -12.03 -0.80 -10.92
CA SER A 139 -11.24 -1.04 -9.72
C SER A 139 -10.58 -2.42 -9.67
N LEU A 140 -11.11 -3.39 -10.41
CA LEU A 140 -10.58 -4.75 -10.40
C LEU A 140 -9.31 -4.93 -11.23
N ILE A 141 -9.10 -4.07 -12.18
CA ILE A 141 -7.87 -4.09 -12.95
C ILE A 141 -6.73 -3.56 -12.09
N GLY A 142 -7.11 -2.86 -11.09
CA GLY A 142 -6.36 -2.61 -9.89
C GLY A 142 -5.03 -1.95 -10.05
N ILE A 143 -4.48 -1.65 -8.92
CA ILE A 143 -3.13 -1.14 -8.77
C ILE A 143 -2.13 -1.97 -9.57
N THR A 144 -2.32 -3.29 -9.61
CA THR A 144 -1.37 -4.20 -10.24
C THR A 144 -1.18 -3.90 -11.72
N THR A 145 -2.27 -3.66 -12.46
CA THR A 145 -2.17 -3.36 -13.88
C THR A 145 -1.55 -1.99 -14.13
N ILE A 146 -1.97 -1.00 -13.35
CA ILE A 146 -1.45 0.35 -13.52
C ILE A 146 0.03 0.40 -13.18
N ILE A 147 0.42 -0.23 -12.08
CA ILE A 147 1.81 -0.26 -11.66
C ILE A 147 2.65 -1.14 -12.58
N ALA A 148 2.07 -2.23 -13.10
CA ALA A 148 2.74 -3.03 -14.12
C ALA A 148 2.98 -2.22 -15.39
N LEU A 149 2.00 -1.42 -15.81
CA LEU A 149 2.16 -0.51 -16.93
C LEU A 149 3.23 0.56 -16.65
N ILE A 150 3.23 1.11 -15.47
CA ILE A 150 4.22 2.09 -15.05
C ILE A 150 5.61 1.47 -15.03
N CYS A 151 5.75 0.28 -14.47
CA CYS A 151 7.03 -0.42 -14.42
C CYS A 151 7.50 -0.85 -15.83
N ALA A 152 6.58 -1.18 -16.71
CA ALA A 152 6.93 -1.56 -18.08
C ALA A 152 7.41 -0.38 -18.92
N VAL A 153 6.96 0.83 -18.59
CA VAL A 153 7.37 2.04 -19.32
C VAL A 153 8.71 2.57 -18.80
N ALA A 154 9.00 2.26 -17.56
CA ALA A 154 10.26 2.65 -16.95
C ALA A 154 11.38 1.69 -17.35
#